data_e16cd0d2fbbfadadf52d6ac54c538c50
#
_entry.id   e16cd0d2fbbfadadf52d6ac54c538c50
#
_cell.length_a   1.000
_cell.length_b   1.000
_cell.length_c   1.000
_cell.angle_alpha   90.00
_cell.angle_beta   90.00
_cell.angle_gamma   90.00
#
_symmetry.space_group_name_H-M   'P 1'
#
loop_
_entity.id
_entity.type
_entity.pdbx_description
1 polymer ?
#
loop_
_entity_poly.entity_id
_entity_poly.type
_entity_poly.pdbx_seq_one_letter_code
_entity_poly.pdbx_strand_id
1 'polypeptide(L)'
;MHRLTPFVALLLTAQVLAACVAQGARPLPQGAFRAKDAQIYSSAVLDPARLVGRWKQVAGFGPPGACKPGGVEITRGAGGLRAVWRLCLGGQEARGSAPMQPAGPGRFDVAGQAWWVLWADGDYRTLAIGTPDGGFGFVLDRSGGISGDRLRAAREILAWNGYDLNRFVSY
;
A
#
# COMPACT_ATOMS: atom_id res chain seq x y z
N MET A 1 74.43 24.13 -23.50
CA MET A 1 74.20 22.83 -24.14
C MET A 1 73.71 21.85 -23.10
N HIS A 2 72.46 21.76 -22.78
CA HIS A 2 71.85 20.67 -22.00
C HIS A 2 70.48 20.36 -22.55
N ARG A 3 70.42 19.18 -23.10
CA ARG A 3 69.18 18.57 -23.60
C ARG A 3 68.38 18.07 -22.39
N LEU A 4 67.19 18.61 -22.15
CA LEU A 4 66.26 18.07 -21.22
C LEU A 4 65.13 17.35 -21.98
N THR A 5 65.09 16.07 -21.71
CA THR A 5 64.23 15.04 -22.24
C THR A 5 62.76 15.25 -21.88
N PRO A 6 61.82 14.98 -22.80
CA PRO A 6 60.35 15.04 -22.56
C PRO A 6 59.86 13.67 -22.05
N PHE A 7 59.71 13.51 -20.75
CA PHE A 7 59.14 12.31 -20.13
C PHE A 7 58.14 12.63 -19.01
N VAL A 8 57.29 13.61 -19.20
CA VAL A 8 56.19 13.88 -18.24
C VAL A 8 54.90 14.23 -19.00
N ALA A 9 54.41 13.36 -19.82
CA ALA A 9 53.12 13.57 -20.48
C ALA A 9 52.41 12.24 -20.81
N LEU A 10 52.31 11.31 -19.87
CA LEU A 10 51.53 10.08 -20.10
C LEU A 10 51.04 9.43 -18.81
N LEU A 11 50.39 10.19 -17.93
CA LEU A 11 49.77 9.62 -16.70
C LEU A 11 48.48 10.35 -16.26
N LEU A 12 47.66 10.77 -17.19
CA LEU A 12 46.41 11.49 -16.87
C LEU A 12 45.19 11.07 -17.72
N THR A 13 45.08 9.79 -18.10
CA THR A 13 43.89 9.32 -18.84
C THR A 13 43.41 7.95 -18.38
N ALA A 14 43.23 7.73 -17.09
CA ALA A 14 42.68 6.46 -16.61
C ALA A 14 41.91 6.61 -15.30
N GLN A 15 40.96 7.57 -15.18
CA GLN A 15 40.05 7.61 -14.04
C GLN A 15 38.67 8.20 -14.38
N VAL A 16 38.04 7.77 -15.46
CA VAL A 16 36.67 8.12 -15.76
C VAL A 16 35.87 6.87 -16.17
N LEU A 17 35.89 5.83 -15.37
CA LEU A 17 35.05 4.64 -15.61
C LEU A 17 34.81 3.88 -14.31
N ALA A 18 34.16 4.49 -13.34
CA ALA A 18 33.54 3.75 -12.22
C ALA A 18 32.50 4.60 -11.48
N ALA A 19 31.50 5.05 -12.17
CA ALA A 19 30.30 5.65 -11.54
C ALA A 19 29.03 5.05 -12.13
N CYS A 20 28.98 3.74 -12.30
CA CYS A 20 27.71 3.02 -12.24
C CYS A 20 27.34 2.94 -10.75
N VAL A 21 26.93 4.05 -10.19
CA VAL A 21 26.25 4.06 -8.89
C VAL A 21 25.01 3.22 -9.06
N ALA A 22 24.98 2.04 -8.46
CA ALA A 22 23.77 1.31 -8.21
C ALA A 22 22.77 2.31 -7.60
N GLN A 23 21.73 2.65 -8.34
CA GLN A 23 20.61 3.39 -7.80
C GLN A 23 19.94 2.46 -6.79
N GLY A 24 20.47 2.45 -5.57
CA GLY A 24 19.87 1.76 -4.45
C GLY A 24 18.44 2.26 -4.31
N ALA A 25 17.49 1.34 -4.21
CA ALA A 25 16.10 1.67 -3.95
C ALA A 25 16.04 2.73 -2.84
N ARG A 26 15.46 3.89 -3.13
CA ARG A 26 15.32 4.97 -2.15
C ARG A 26 14.60 4.41 -0.93
N PRO A 27 15.13 4.57 0.29
CA PRO A 27 14.41 4.17 1.50
C PRO A 27 13.03 4.83 1.49
N LEU A 28 11.97 4.05 1.70
CA LEU A 28 10.63 4.59 1.89
C LEU A 28 10.65 5.53 3.10
N PRO A 29 9.95 6.68 3.07
CA PRO A 29 9.81 7.53 4.24
C PRO A 29 9.30 6.72 5.42
N GLN A 30 9.81 7.00 6.62
CA GLN A 30 9.28 6.37 7.83
C GLN A 30 7.77 6.62 7.90
N GLY A 31 6.98 5.54 7.98
CA GLY A 31 5.52 5.59 7.95
C GLY A 31 4.87 5.29 6.60
N ALA A 32 5.52 5.44 5.47
CA ALA A 32 4.97 5.02 4.18
C ALA A 32 5.26 3.55 3.90
N PHE A 33 4.22 2.82 3.46
CA PHE A 33 4.31 1.39 3.14
C PHE A 33 4.36 1.12 1.63
N ARG A 34 4.32 2.17 0.81
CA ARG A 34 4.45 2.07 -0.65
C ARG A 34 5.42 3.12 -1.21
N ALA A 35 6.01 2.83 -2.36
CA ALA A 35 6.85 3.77 -3.10
C ALA A 35 6.00 4.94 -3.60
N LYS A 36 6.45 6.18 -3.36
CA LYS A 36 5.70 7.40 -3.73
C LYS A 36 5.55 7.61 -5.23
N ASP A 37 6.52 7.14 -5.99
CA ASP A 37 6.60 7.20 -7.45
C ASP A 37 5.90 6.03 -8.15
N ALA A 38 5.48 5.01 -7.42
CA ALA A 38 4.70 3.93 -7.99
C ALA A 38 3.29 4.42 -8.32
N GLN A 39 2.75 3.97 -9.45
CA GLN A 39 1.33 4.18 -9.78
C GLN A 39 0.46 3.41 -8.80
N ILE A 40 -0.72 3.97 -8.48
CA ILE A 40 -1.74 3.27 -7.69
C ILE A 40 -3.05 3.26 -8.47
N TYR A 41 -3.71 2.10 -8.49
CA TYR A 41 -4.94 1.89 -9.23
C TYR A 41 -6.03 1.35 -8.32
N SER A 42 -7.21 1.96 -8.38
CA SER A 42 -8.42 1.43 -7.75
C SER A 42 -9.21 0.57 -8.73
N SER A 43 -10.05 -0.31 -8.21
CA SER A 43 -10.95 -1.14 -9.01
C SER A 43 -11.98 -0.28 -9.76
N ALA A 44 -11.88 -0.25 -11.09
CA ALA A 44 -12.79 0.54 -11.93
C ALA A 44 -14.22 -0.04 -11.99
N VAL A 45 -14.34 -1.33 -11.72
CA VAL A 45 -15.63 -2.08 -11.80
C VAL A 45 -16.23 -2.40 -10.43
N LEU A 46 -15.77 -1.70 -9.37
CA LEU A 46 -16.29 -1.92 -8.03
C LEU A 46 -17.78 -1.56 -7.95
N ASP A 47 -18.59 -2.49 -7.43
CA ASP A 47 -19.97 -2.22 -7.04
C ASP A 47 -20.02 -1.82 -5.55
N PRO A 48 -20.26 -0.54 -5.23
CA PRO A 48 -20.34 -0.08 -3.85
C PRO A 48 -21.46 -0.74 -3.03
N ALA A 49 -22.52 -1.21 -3.68
CA ALA A 49 -23.62 -1.88 -2.99
C ALA A 49 -23.18 -3.19 -2.33
N ARG A 50 -22.21 -3.87 -2.93
CA ARG A 50 -21.66 -5.13 -2.43
C ARG A 50 -20.65 -4.95 -1.29
N LEU A 51 -20.28 -3.71 -0.97
CA LEU A 51 -19.41 -3.42 0.20
C LEU A 51 -20.17 -3.51 1.53
N VAL A 52 -21.48 -3.37 1.51
CA VAL A 52 -22.32 -3.38 2.73
C VAL A 52 -22.15 -4.67 3.52
N GLY A 53 -22.03 -4.53 4.84
CA GLY A 53 -21.93 -5.61 5.81
C GLY A 53 -20.64 -5.56 6.62
N ARG A 54 -20.33 -6.67 7.30
CA ARG A 54 -19.18 -6.77 8.21
C ARG A 54 -17.99 -7.38 7.52
N TRP A 55 -16.83 -6.82 7.85
CA TRP A 55 -15.52 -7.22 7.35
C TRP A 55 -14.55 -7.35 8.50
N LYS A 56 -13.73 -8.38 8.51
CA LYS A 56 -12.64 -8.57 9.45
C LYS A 56 -11.31 -8.23 8.79
N GLN A 57 -10.45 -7.53 9.49
CA GLN A 57 -9.09 -7.28 9.04
C GLN A 57 -8.28 -8.57 9.19
N VAL A 58 -7.74 -9.07 8.08
CA VAL A 58 -6.97 -10.32 8.02
C VAL A 58 -5.50 -10.10 7.71
N ALA A 59 -5.15 -8.90 7.21
CA ALA A 59 -3.76 -8.50 7.01
C ALA A 59 -3.65 -6.97 6.95
N GLY A 60 -2.41 -6.47 7.07
CA GLY A 60 -2.09 -5.05 6.95
C GLY A 60 -0.60 -4.82 6.84
N PHE A 61 -0.17 -3.58 7.02
CA PHE A 61 1.23 -3.17 7.02
C PHE A 61 1.61 -2.58 8.36
N GLY A 62 2.79 -2.95 8.87
CA GLY A 62 3.32 -2.46 10.13
C GLY A 62 4.20 -3.48 10.85
N PRO A 63 4.68 -3.17 12.06
CA PRO A 63 5.42 -4.14 12.85
C PRO A 63 4.51 -5.30 13.30
N PRO A 64 4.98 -6.55 13.24
CA PRO A 64 4.22 -7.69 13.75
C PRO A 64 3.82 -7.51 15.22
N GLY A 65 2.58 -7.83 15.57
CA GLY A 65 2.09 -7.78 16.95
C GLY A 65 1.90 -6.38 17.54
N ALA A 66 2.13 -5.31 16.78
CA ALA A 66 2.03 -3.94 17.28
C ALA A 66 0.62 -3.55 17.73
N CYS A 67 -0.42 -4.07 17.06
CA CYS A 67 -1.81 -3.94 17.51
C CYS A 67 -2.66 -5.14 17.06
N LYS A 68 -3.82 -5.30 17.67
CA LYS A 68 -4.75 -6.38 17.32
C LYS A 68 -5.57 -6.01 16.09
N PRO A 69 -5.76 -6.95 15.14
CA PRO A 69 -6.66 -6.72 14.02
C PRO A 69 -8.09 -6.51 14.51
N GLY A 70 -8.85 -5.77 13.74
CA GLY A 70 -10.26 -5.52 14.00
C GLY A 70 -11.11 -5.77 12.77
N GLY A 71 -11.82 -4.74 12.33
CA GLY A 71 -12.65 -4.84 11.14
C GLY A 71 -13.39 -3.55 10.83
N VAL A 72 -14.22 -3.63 9.82
CA VAL A 72 -15.07 -2.54 9.32
C VAL A 72 -16.49 -3.05 9.21
N GLU A 73 -17.45 -2.27 9.66
CA GLU A 73 -18.87 -2.45 9.33
C GLU A 73 -19.27 -1.34 8.36
N ILE A 74 -19.76 -1.71 7.20
CA ILE A 74 -20.25 -0.78 6.19
C ILE A 74 -21.76 -0.91 6.11
N THR A 75 -22.46 0.20 6.32
CA THR A 75 -23.91 0.29 6.25
C THR A 75 -24.34 1.25 5.15
N ARG A 76 -25.57 1.11 4.68
CA ARG A 76 -26.19 2.03 3.73
C ARG A 76 -27.30 2.79 4.44
N GLY A 77 -27.27 4.12 4.32
CA GLY A 77 -28.32 5.02 4.79
C GLY A 77 -28.75 5.99 3.69
N ALA A 78 -29.60 6.95 4.05
CA ALA A 78 -30.10 7.97 3.12
C ALA A 78 -28.96 8.82 2.49
N GLY A 79 -27.85 9.03 3.22
CA GLY A 79 -26.69 9.78 2.76
C GLY A 79 -25.60 8.92 2.08
N GLY A 80 -25.89 7.68 1.67
CA GLY A 80 -24.91 6.79 1.04
C GLY A 80 -24.30 5.77 2.00
N LEU A 81 -23.06 5.35 1.73
CA LEU A 81 -22.35 4.39 2.58
C LEU A 81 -21.72 5.09 3.79
N ARG A 82 -21.70 4.37 4.91
CA ARG A 82 -20.99 4.76 6.15
C ARG A 82 -20.14 3.59 6.62
N ALA A 83 -18.92 3.87 7.00
CA ALA A 83 -18.02 2.91 7.65
C ALA A 83 -17.95 3.20 9.16
N VAL A 84 -17.95 2.12 9.95
CA VAL A 84 -17.54 2.11 11.36
C VAL A 84 -16.36 1.14 11.44
N TRP A 85 -15.23 1.55 12.00
CA TRP A 85 -14.04 0.71 11.98
C TRP A 85 -13.29 0.68 13.31
N ARG A 86 -12.61 -0.42 13.52
CA ARG A 86 -11.49 -0.60 14.43
C ARG A 86 -10.43 -1.41 13.69
N LEU A 87 -9.33 -0.80 13.32
CA LEU A 87 -8.30 -1.37 12.46
C LEU A 87 -6.92 -1.20 13.08
N CYS A 88 -6.01 -2.09 12.75
CA CYS A 88 -4.59 -1.94 12.98
C CYS A 88 -3.95 -1.35 11.71
N LEU A 89 -3.62 -0.06 11.72
CA LEU A 89 -3.07 0.68 10.59
C LEU A 89 -1.67 1.19 10.94
N GLY A 90 -0.66 0.76 10.18
CA GLY A 90 0.73 1.16 10.43
C GLY A 90 1.29 0.73 11.80
N GLY A 91 0.68 -0.29 12.42
CA GLY A 91 1.03 -0.73 13.78
C GLY A 91 0.33 0.04 14.90
N GLN A 92 -0.63 0.89 14.58
CA GLN A 92 -1.44 1.64 15.55
C GLN A 92 -2.92 1.30 15.41
N GLU A 93 -3.63 1.22 16.53
CA GLU A 93 -5.06 1.04 16.51
C GLU A 93 -5.76 2.34 16.09
N ALA A 94 -6.53 2.26 15.00
CA ALA A 94 -7.37 3.33 14.48
C ALA A 94 -8.84 2.96 14.66
N ARG A 95 -9.64 3.86 15.24
CA ARG A 95 -11.10 3.70 15.40
C ARG A 95 -11.82 4.91 14.83
N GLY A 96 -13.00 4.69 14.29
CA GLY A 96 -13.81 5.80 13.81
C GLY A 96 -15.14 5.37 13.22
N SER A 97 -15.90 6.39 12.84
CA SER A 97 -17.15 6.27 12.11
C SER A 97 -17.32 7.49 11.21
N ALA A 98 -17.46 7.28 9.90
CA ALA A 98 -17.65 8.36 8.94
C ALA A 98 -18.46 7.91 7.72
N PRO A 99 -19.06 8.86 6.98
CA PRO A 99 -19.52 8.61 5.62
C PRO A 99 -18.33 8.16 4.74
N MET A 100 -18.63 7.28 3.79
CA MET A 100 -17.70 6.93 2.71
C MET A 100 -18.06 7.80 1.50
N GLN A 101 -17.41 8.95 1.37
CA GLN A 101 -17.70 9.88 0.27
C GLN A 101 -17.07 9.36 -1.02
N PRO A 102 -17.85 9.13 -2.10
CA PRO A 102 -17.29 8.70 -3.38
C PRO A 102 -16.31 9.74 -3.93
N ALA A 103 -15.12 9.28 -4.34
CA ALA A 103 -14.06 10.10 -4.94
C ALA A 103 -13.61 9.56 -6.31
N GLY A 104 -14.45 8.72 -6.94
CA GLY A 104 -14.20 8.06 -8.21
C GLY A 104 -14.42 6.55 -8.12
N PRO A 105 -14.26 5.81 -9.24
CA PRO A 105 -14.43 4.36 -9.25
C PRO A 105 -13.50 3.68 -8.24
N GLY A 106 -14.05 2.91 -7.30
CA GLY A 106 -13.30 2.23 -6.25
C GLY A 106 -12.62 3.14 -5.24
N ARG A 107 -12.92 4.43 -5.21
CA ARG A 107 -12.25 5.44 -4.36
C ARG A 107 -13.25 6.10 -3.43
N PHE A 108 -12.86 6.21 -2.17
CA PHE A 108 -13.67 6.86 -1.14
C PHE A 108 -12.79 7.77 -0.28
N ASP A 109 -13.34 8.91 0.13
CA ASP A 109 -12.84 9.66 1.28
C ASP A 109 -13.59 9.15 2.52
N VAL A 110 -12.84 8.78 3.55
CA VAL A 110 -13.37 8.30 4.82
C VAL A 110 -12.70 9.09 5.94
N ALA A 111 -13.39 10.05 6.50
CA ALA A 111 -12.86 10.95 7.54
C ALA A 111 -11.58 11.71 7.10
N GLY A 112 -11.51 12.18 5.87
CA GLY A 112 -10.36 12.88 5.30
C GLY A 112 -9.21 11.97 4.88
N GLN A 113 -9.42 10.65 4.89
CA GLN A 113 -8.44 9.66 4.44
C GLN A 113 -8.90 8.99 3.15
N ALA A 114 -7.99 8.89 2.19
CA ALA A 114 -8.26 8.20 0.93
C ALA A 114 -8.25 6.68 1.12
N TRP A 115 -9.41 6.04 1.03
CA TRP A 115 -9.56 4.59 1.02
C TRP A 115 -9.83 4.14 -0.42
N TRP A 116 -8.82 3.60 -1.07
CA TRP A 116 -8.94 3.07 -2.41
C TRP A 116 -9.08 1.56 -2.36
N VAL A 117 -10.19 1.03 -2.83
CA VAL A 117 -10.36 -0.41 -3.04
C VAL A 117 -9.56 -0.77 -4.29
N LEU A 118 -8.39 -1.36 -4.08
CA LEU A 118 -7.47 -1.74 -5.15
C LEU A 118 -7.99 -3.01 -5.84
N TRP A 119 -8.63 -3.88 -5.08
CA TRP A 119 -9.17 -5.13 -5.57
C TRP A 119 -10.28 -5.66 -4.66
N ALA A 120 -11.26 -6.31 -5.28
CA ALA A 120 -12.25 -7.16 -4.65
C ALA A 120 -12.28 -8.49 -5.41
N ASP A 121 -12.36 -9.62 -4.69
CA ASP A 121 -12.60 -10.90 -5.36
C ASP A 121 -14.02 -10.94 -5.97
N GLY A 122 -14.23 -11.81 -6.97
CA GLY A 122 -15.48 -11.87 -7.73
C GLY A 122 -16.75 -12.00 -6.89
N ASP A 123 -16.64 -12.65 -5.74
CA ASP A 123 -17.75 -12.86 -4.81
C ASP A 123 -17.85 -11.75 -3.73
N TYR A 124 -16.94 -10.79 -3.70
CA TYR A 124 -16.82 -9.77 -2.65
C TYR A 124 -16.70 -10.36 -1.25
N ARG A 125 -15.88 -11.40 -1.12
CA ARG A 125 -15.50 -11.98 0.17
C ARG A 125 -14.24 -11.34 0.74
N THR A 126 -13.37 -10.81 -0.14
CA THR A 126 -12.09 -10.22 0.22
C THR A 126 -11.91 -8.89 -0.49
N LEU A 127 -11.35 -7.89 0.23
CA LEU A 127 -10.97 -6.59 -0.31
C LEU A 127 -9.51 -6.30 0.02
N ALA A 128 -8.75 -5.78 -0.95
CA ALA A 128 -7.48 -5.13 -0.71
C ALA A 128 -7.68 -3.61 -0.79
N ILE A 129 -7.33 -2.91 0.27
CA ILE A 129 -7.49 -1.45 0.39
C ILE A 129 -6.14 -0.81 0.60
N GLY A 130 -5.92 0.31 -0.08
CA GLY A 130 -4.71 1.11 0.03
C GLY A 130 -5.01 2.60 0.01
N THR A 131 -3.97 3.40 0.17
CA THR A 131 -4.02 4.86 0.10
C THR A 131 -2.89 5.40 -0.78
N PRO A 132 -3.12 6.50 -1.53
CA PRO A 132 -2.11 7.05 -2.45
C PRO A 132 -0.80 7.44 -1.78
N ASP A 133 -0.84 7.97 -0.57
CA ASP A 133 0.34 8.37 0.21
C ASP A 133 1.09 7.18 0.83
N GLY A 134 0.51 5.97 0.81
CA GLY A 134 1.10 4.77 1.38
C GLY A 134 1.14 4.75 2.91
N GLY A 135 0.43 5.63 3.59
CA GLY A 135 0.39 5.70 5.05
C GLY A 135 -0.20 4.44 5.70
N PHE A 136 -1.01 3.71 4.96
CA PHE A 136 -1.55 2.40 5.34
C PHE A 136 -1.95 1.56 4.11
N GLY A 137 -2.14 0.28 4.35
CA GLY A 137 -2.80 -0.66 3.47
C GLY A 137 -3.30 -1.84 4.29
N PHE A 138 -4.40 -2.46 3.91
CA PHE A 138 -4.95 -3.58 4.65
C PHE A 138 -5.84 -4.48 3.78
N VAL A 139 -6.05 -5.69 4.27
CA VAL A 139 -6.92 -6.68 3.64
C VAL A 139 -8.08 -6.99 4.58
N LEU A 140 -9.27 -6.96 4.03
CA LEU A 140 -10.50 -7.32 4.72
C LEU A 140 -11.05 -8.64 4.14
N ASP A 141 -11.62 -9.47 5.00
CA ASP A 141 -12.34 -10.68 4.60
C ASP A 141 -13.65 -10.81 5.39
N ARG A 142 -14.71 -11.30 4.74
CA ARG A 142 -16.02 -11.45 5.35
C ARG A 142 -16.02 -12.43 6.52
N SER A 143 -15.35 -13.56 6.36
CA SER A 143 -15.30 -14.63 7.36
C SER A 143 -14.23 -14.41 8.43
N GLY A 144 -13.16 -13.72 8.07
CA GLY A 144 -11.94 -13.61 8.86
C GLY A 144 -11.00 -14.83 8.71
N GLY A 145 -11.41 -15.84 7.94
CA GLY A 145 -10.58 -17.00 7.55
C GLY A 145 -10.30 -16.94 6.06
N ILE A 146 -9.40 -16.04 5.64
CA ILE A 146 -9.05 -15.86 4.23
C ILE A 146 -8.37 -17.12 3.67
N SER A 147 -8.77 -17.58 2.47
CA SER A 147 -8.05 -18.68 1.80
C SER A 147 -6.68 -18.23 1.31
N GLY A 148 -5.73 -19.19 1.22
CA GLY A 148 -4.38 -18.92 0.74
C GLY A 148 -4.34 -18.24 -0.64
N ASP A 149 -5.23 -18.64 -1.54
CA ASP A 149 -5.29 -18.06 -2.90
C ASP A 149 -5.76 -16.61 -2.87
N ARG A 150 -6.80 -16.27 -2.10
CA ARG A 150 -7.27 -14.88 -1.97
C ARG A 150 -6.23 -14.00 -1.26
N LEU A 151 -5.54 -14.53 -0.23
CA LEU A 151 -4.47 -13.80 0.43
C LEU A 151 -3.30 -13.54 -0.52
N ARG A 152 -2.93 -14.53 -1.34
CA ARG A 152 -1.87 -14.37 -2.36
C ARG A 152 -2.27 -13.32 -3.38
N ALA A 153 -3.48 -13.38 -3.94
CA ALA A 153 -3.98 -12.38 -4.88
C ALA A 153 -3.98 -10.97 -4.27
N ALA A 154 -4.45 -10.80 -3.04
CA ALA A 154 -4.44 -9.51 -2.35
C ALA A 154 -3.00 -8.97 -2.18
N ARG A 155 -2.03 -9.82 -1.84
CA ARG A 155 -0.60 -9.46 -1.72
C ARG A 155 -0.02 -9.02 -3.07
N GLU A 156 -0.30 -9.76 -4.14
CA GLU A 156 0.17 -9.43 -5.49
C GLU A 156 -0.39 -8.09 -5.96
N ILE A 157 -1.67 -7.83 -5.75
CA ILE A 157 -2.29 -6.54 -6.05
C ILE A 157 -1.65 -5.40 -5.24
N LEU A 158 -1.41 -5.59 -3.96
CA LEU A 158 -0.73 -4.59 -3.12
C LEU A 158 0.69 -4.34 -3.61
N ALA A 159 1.47 -5.39 -3.91
CA ALA A 159 2.82 -5.27 -4.47
C ALA A 159 2.83 -4.51 -5.80
N TRP A 160 1.89 -4.85 -6.70
CA TRP A 160 1.75 -4.17 -8.00
C TRP A 160 1.41 -2.67 -7.86
N ASN A 161 0.70 -2.32 -6.80
CA ASN A 161 0.42 -0.93 -6.42
C ASN A 161 1.57 -0.29 -5.60
N GLY A 162 2.76 -0.90 -5.58
CA GLY A 162 3.97 -0.35 -4.99
C GLY A 162 4.14 -0.55 -3.49
N TYR A 163 3.32 -1.39 -2.84
CA TYR A 163 3.46 -1.70 -1.42
C TYR A 163 4.63 -2.65 -1.15
N ASP A 164 5.42 -2.37 -0.09
CA ASP A 164 6.54 -3.21 0.34
C ASP A 164 6.04 -4.42 1.14
N LEU A 165 6.01 -5.59 0.50
CA LEU A 165 5.56 -6.84 1.11
C LEU A 165 6.43 -7.33 2.27
N ASN A 166 7.64 -6.82 2.47
CA ASN A 166 8.45 -7.14 3.66
C ASN A 166 7.84 -6.57 4.95
N ARG A 167 6.95 -5.61 4.83
CA ARG A 167 6.23 -4.97 5.93
C ARG A 167 4.77 -5.45 6.04
N PHE A 168 4.39 -6.43 5.22
CA PHE A 168 3.06 -7.03 5.23
C PHE A 168 2.92 -8.05 6.36
N VAL A 169 1.87 -7.94 7.14
CA VAL A 169 1.56 -8.81 8.29
C VAL A 169 0.20 -9.44 8.08
N SER A 170 0.12 -10.77 8.18
CA SER A 170 -1.15 -11.52 8.24
C SER A 170 -1.52 -11.75 9.71
N TYR A 171 -2.82 -11.76 10.00
CA TYR A 171 -3.36 -11.93 11.35
C TYR A 171 -4.09 -13.26 11.51
#